data_5c0d3b2403219d6950eaa8bb290b9b92
#
_entry.id   5c0d3b2403219d6950eaa8bb290b9b92
#
_cell.length_a   1.000
_cell.length_b   1.000
_cell.length_c   1.000
_cell.angle_alpha   90.00
_cell.angle_beta   90.00
_cell.angle_gamma   90.00
#
_symmetry.space_group_name_H-M   'P 1'
#
loop_
_entity.id
_entity.type
_entity.pdbx_description
1 polymer ?
#
loop_
_entity_poly.entity_id
_entity_poly.type
_entity_poly.pdbx_seq_one_letter_code
_entity_poly.pdbx_strand_id
1 'polypeptide(L)'
;LSGKVAFVTAAAQGIGRATALAFAREGARVWATDLNEAKLAELKGTPGIEVRKLDVLKDADVAKLAAEVGAPNVIFNCAGFVHHGTILQCADKDWDFSFNLNVRSHYVVIRSFLPKMLEAGGGSIINVASVAGSIKGIANRFVYGASKAAVIGLTKSIAIDYVKQGIRCNALCPGTVDTPSLGDRINAFEDPVQARKDFIARQPMGRLAKAEELAEISVFLASDESVFMTGQAVIIDGGITI
;
A
#
# COMPACT_ATOMS: atom_id res chain seq x y z
N LEU A 1 -12.81 -12.22 -6.95
CA LEU A 1 -12.02 -11.47 -7.93
C LEU A 1 -11.80 -12.28 -9.23
N SER A 2 -12.58 -13.34 -9.43
CA SER A 2 -12.47 -14.20 -10.60
C SER A 2 -12.44 -13.40 -11.92
N GLY A 3 -11.47 -13.72 -12.79
CA GLY A 3 -11.29 -13.05 -14.08
C GLY A 3 -10.64 -11.67 -14.04
N LYS A 4 -10.38 -11.12 -12.85
CA LYS A 4 -9.70 -9.82 -12.69
C LYS A 4 -8.18 -9.97 -12.74
N VAL A 5 -7.50 -8.95 -13.22
CA VAL A 5 -6.05 -8.80 -13.18
C VAL A 5 -5.70 -7.76 -12.11
N ALA A 6 -4.83 -8.11 -11.18
CA ALA A 6 -4.37 -7.22 -10.12
C ALA A 6 -2.86 -6.98 -10.22
N PHE A 7 -2.46 -5.73 -10.03
CA PHE A 7 -1.06 -5.31 -9.93
C PHE A 7 -0.75 -4.87 -8.49
N VAL A 8 0.24 -5.50 -7.86
CA VAL A 8 0.58 -5.30 -6.45
C VAL A 8 2.04 -4.90 -6.31
N THR A 9 2.33 -3.76 -5.68
CA THR A 9 3.69 -3.32 -5.36
C THR A 9 4.08 -3.71 -3.94
N ALA A 10 5.38 -3.85 -3.67
CA ALA A 10 5.93 -4.30 -2.38
C ALA A 10 5.33 -5.62 -1.90
N ALA A 11 5.23 -6.59 -2.82
CA ALA A 11 4.56 -7.87 -2.59
C ALA A 11 5.44 -8.96 -1.97
N ALA A 12 6.72 -8.69 -1.70
CA ALA A 12 7.64 -9.70 -1.16
C ALA A 12 7.38 -10.02 0.32
N GLN A 13 6.74 -9.11 1.07
CA GLN A 13 6.49 -9.27 2.51
C GLN A 13 5.30 -8.44 3.01
N GLY A 14 4.88 -8.67 4.27
CA GLY A 14 3.91 -7.85 4.98
C GLY A 14 2.57 -7.72 4.25
N ILE A 15 2.00 -6.51 4.25
CA ILE A 15 0.66 -6.22 3.70
C ILE A 15 0.60 -6.55 2.21
N GLY A 16 1.62 -6.17 1.43
CA GLY A 16 1.64 -6.44 -0.01
C GLY A 16 1.61 -7.93 -0.33
N ARG A 17 2.39 -8.75 0.41
CA ARG A 17 2.41 -10.20 0.24
C ARG A 17 1.07 -10.84 0.61
N ALA A 18 0.54 -10.47 1.77
CA ALA A 18 -0.76 -10.98 2.21
C ALA A 18 -1.88 -10.62 1.22
N THR A 19 -1.86 -9.38 0.70
CA THR A 19 -2.85 -8.93 -0.30
C THR A 19 -2.70 -9.67 -1.62
N ALA A 20 -1.46 -9.89 -2.11
CA ALA A 20 -1.24 -10.65 -3.34
C ALA A 20 -1.77 -12.09 -3.22
N LEU A 21 -1.52 -12.75 -2.09
CA LEU A 21 -2.04 -14.09 -1.80
C LEU A 21 -3.58 -14.11 -1.69
N ALA A 22 -4.17 -13.12 -1.00
CA ALA A 22 -5.61 -13.01 -0.87
C ALA A 22 -6.29 -12.76 -2.23
N PHE A 23 -5.76 -11.88 -3.06
CA PHE A 23 -6.29 -11.63 -4.40
C PHE A 23 -6.25 -12.89 -5.28
N ALA A 24 -5.14 -13.65 -5.22
CA ALA A 24 -5.02 -14.91 -5.96
C ALA A 24 -6.00 -15.98 -5.44
N ARG A 25 -6.16 -16.09 -4.10
CA ARG A 25 -7.16 -16.96 -3.47
C ARG A 25 -8.58 -16.65 -3.95
N GLU A 26 -8.91 -15.38 -4.17
CA GLU A 26 -10.19 -14.93 -4.69
C GLU A 26 -10.30 -15.00 -6.23
N GLY A 27 -9.34 -15.67 -6.90
CA GLY A 27 -9.39 -15.97 -8.32
C GLY A 27 -8.85 -14.88 -9.26
N ALA A 28 -8.15 -13.87 -8.73
CA ALA A 28 -7.48 -12.89 -9.56
C ALA A 28 -6.16 -13.44 -10.14
N ARG A 29 -5.79 -12.99 -11.34
CA ARG A 29 -4.42 -13.09 -11.83
C ARG A 29 -3.61 -11.92 -11.27
N VAL A 30 -2.60 -12.20 -10.47
CA VAL A 30 -1.86 -11.20 -9.70
C VAL A 30 -0.45 -11.03 -10.26
N TRP A 31 -0.09 -9.81 -10.61
CA TRP A 31 1.28 -9.37 -10.84
C TRP A 31 1.87 -8.87 -9.52
N ALA A 32 2.61 -9.72 -8.84
CA ALA A 32 3.26 -9.42 -7.57
C ALA A 32 4.66 -8.84 -7.83
N THR A 33 4.90 -7.60 -7.40
CA THR A 33 6.15 -6.90 -7.69
C THR A 33 6.86 -6.42 -6.44
N ASP A 34 8.19 -6.49 -6.43
CA ASP A 34 9.04 -5.99 -5.35
C ASP A 34 10.46 -5.73 -5.85
N LEU A 35 11.20 -4.90 -5.12
CA LEU A 35 12.64 -4.71 -5.33
C LEU A 35 13.43 -5.93 -4.85
N ASN A 36 12.99 -6.58 -3.77
CA ASN A 36 13.63 -7.76 -3.17
C ASN A 36 13.22 -9.03 -3.92
N GLU A 37 13.98 -9.36 -4.95
CA GLU A 37 13.73 -10.49 -5.82
C GLU A 37 13.82 -11.86 -5.08
N ALA A 38 14.71 -11.97 -4.10
CA ALA A 38 14.90 -13.21 -3.34
C ALA A 38 13.66 -13.57 -2.51
N LYS A 39 13.12 -12.60 -1.75
CA LYS A 39 11.87 -12.78 -1.00
C LYS A 39 10.66 -12.91 -1.92
N LEU A 40 10.62 -12.16 -3.02
CA LEU A 40 9.53 -12.25 -3.99
C LEU A 40 9.45 -13.64 -4.64
N ALA A 41 10.60 -14.32 -4.80
CA ALA A 41 10.66 -15.66 -5.36
C ALA A 41 9.90 -16.71 -4.52
N GLU A 42 9.65 -16.46 -3.23
CA GLU A 42 8.82 -17.32 -2.38
C GLU A 42 7.36 -17.42 -2.86
N LEU A 43 6.89 -16.47 -3.65
CA LEU A 43 5.56 -16.49 -4.26
C LEU A 43 5.52 -17.25 -5.59
N LYS A 44 6.67 -17.65 -6.14
CA LYS A 44 6.72 -18.43 -7.39
C LYS A 44 6.04 -19.78 -7.20
N GLY A 45 5.21 -20.17 -8.16
CA GLY A 45 4.45 -21.43 -8.10
C GLY A 45 3.12 -21.33 -7.35
N THR A 46 2.82 -20.18 -6.71
CA THR A 46 1.46 -19.94 -6.18
C THR A 46 0.49 -19.77 -7.36
N PRO A 47 -0.58 -20.56 -7.43
CA PRO A 47 -1.56 -20.43 -8.51
C PRO A 47 -2.11 -19.01 -8.60
N GLY A 48 -2.16 -18.46 -9.82
CA GLY A 48 -2.66 -17.11 -10.07
C GLY A 48 -1.65 -15.98 -9.80
N ILE A 49 -0.44 -16.26 -9.30
CA ILE A 49 0.58 -15.23 -9.03
C ILE A 49 1.71 -15.29 -10.05
N GLU A 50 1.97 -14.17 -10.68
CA GLU A 50 3.13 -13.91 -11.52
C GLU A 50 4.04 -12.88 -10.84
N VAL A 51 5.33 -13.22 -10.64
CA VAL A 51 6.28 -12.37 -9.93
C VAL A 51 7.16 -11.60 -10.90
N ARG A 52 7.40 -10.32 -10.63
CA ARG A 52 8.32 -9.46 -11.39
C ARG A 52 9.12 -8.56 -10.45
N LYS A 53 10.45 -8.53 -10.62
CA LYS A 53 11.26 -7.52 -9.96
C LYS A 53 10.89 -6.14 -10.46
N LEU A 54 10.68 -5.20 -9.54
CA LEU A 54 10.36 -3.81 -9.86
C LEU A 54 10.94 -2.87 -8.81
N ASP A 55 11.68 -1.88 -9.26
CA ASP A 55 12.01 -0.70 -8.46
C ASP A 55 11.00 0.40 -8.84
N VAL A 56 10.07 0.69 -7.93
CA VAL A 56 9.03 1.70 -8.14
C VAL A 56 9.56 3.14 -8.19
N LEU A 57 10.85 3.35 -7.88
CA LEU A 57 11.54 4.63 -8.01
C LEU A 57 12.11 4.85 -9.42
N LYS A 58 12.07 3.83 -10.29
CA LYS A 58 12.54 3.89 -11.68
C LYS A 58 11.36 3.96 -12.64
N ASP A 59 11.03 5.17 -13.07
CA ASP A 59 9.90 5.44 -13.95
C ASP A 59 9.89 4.58 -15.21
N ALA A 60 11.06 4.39 -15.83
CA ALA A 60 11.20 3.59 -17.04
C ALA A 60 10.88 2.10 -16.80
N ASP A 61 11.27 1.55 -15.64
CA ASP A 61 10.97 0.16 -15.28
C ASP A 61 9.47 -0.02 -15.05
N VAL A 62 8.83 0.95 -14.37
CA VAL A 62 7.37 0.95 -14.16
C VAL A 62 6.63 1.04 -15.50
N ALA A 63 7.02 1.94 -16.39
CA ALA A 63 6.40 2.10 -17.70
C ALA A 63 6.55 0.84 -18.57
N LYS A 64 7.73 0.22 -18.56
CA LYS A 64 8.00 -1.04 -19.28
C LYS A 64 7.09 -2.16 -18.79
N LEU A 65 6.99 -2.32 -17.45
CA LEU A 65 6.14 -3.36 -16.89
C LEU A 65 4.65 -3.07 -17.10
N ALA A 66 4.23 -1.81 -17.06
CA ALA A 66 2.85 -1.42 -17.37
C ALA A 66 2.48 -1.75 -18.82
N ALA A 67 3.43 -1.66 -19.75
CA ALA A 67 3.21 -2.08 -21.14
C ALA A 67 3.02 -3.60 -21.26
N GLU A 68 3.77 -4.39 -20.48
CA GLU A 68 3.67 -5.86 -20.45
C GLU A 68 2.36 -6.33 -19.81
N VAL A 69 1.98 -5.75 -18.67
CA VAL A 69 0.78 -6.12 -17.90
C VAL A 69 -0.52 -5.73 -18.63
N GLY A 70 -0.52 -4.60 -19.29
CA GLY A 70 -1.70 -4.08 -20.00
C GLY A 70 -2.64 -3.29 -19.07
N ALA A 71 -3.93 -3.63 -19.07
CA ALA A 71 -4.98 -2.98 -18.30
C ALA A 71 -5.36 -3.83 -17.06
N PRO A 72 -4.77 -3.59 -15.89
CA PRO A 72 -5.23 -4.27 -14.68
C PRO A 72 -6.60 -3.74 -14.24
N ASN A 73 -7.43 -4.62 -13.67
CA ASN A 73 -8.68 -4.24 -13.03
C ASN A 73 -8.43 -3.64 -11.64
N VAL A 74 -7.30 -4.01 -11.01
CA VAL A 74 -6.96 -3.58 -9.66
C VAL A 74 -5.50 -3.16 -9.61
N ILE A 75 -5.23 -1.99 -9.00
CA ILE A 75 -3.89 -1.57 -8.58
C ILE A 75 -3.86 -1.50 -7.07
N PHE A 76 -2.91 -2.19 -6.44
CA PHE A 76 -2.62 -2.12 -5.03
C PHE A 76 -1.23 -1.54 -4.80
N ASN A 77 -1.18 -0.26 -4.45
CA ASN A 77 0.05 0.47 -4.16
C ASN A 77 0.42 0.34 -2.69
N CYS A 78 1.39 -0.51 -2.38
CA CYS A 78 1.84 -0.80 -1.02
C CYS A 78 3.28 -0.35 -0.73
N ALA A 79 4.05 0.04 -1.75
CA ALA A 79 5.42 0.50 -1.56
C ALA A 79 5.47 1.72 -0.61
N GLY A 80 6.37 1.67 0.36
CA GLY A 80 6.49 2.74 1.33
C GLY A 80 7.55 2.47 2.40
N PHE A 81 7.94 3.54 3.08
CA PHE A 81 8.94 3.55 4.15
C PHE A 81 8.46 4.40 5.32
N VAL A 82 8.77 3.97 6.53
CA VAL A 82 8.44 4.68 7.77
C VAL A 82 9.69 5.36 8.32
N HIS A 83 9.82 6.65 8.08
CA HIS A 83 10.85 7.45 8.74
C HIS A 83 10.48 7.70 10.21
N HIS A 84 11.49 7.63 11.08
CA HIS A 84 11.36 7.92 12.52
C HIS A 84 12.11 9.21 12.84
N GLY A 85 11.42 10.20 13.36
CA GLY A 85 12.00 11.47 13.77
C GLY A 85 11.01 12.63 13.79
N THR A 86 11.42 13.69 14.48
CA THR A 86 10.76 14.99 14.50
C THR A 86 11.19 15.82 13.29
N ILE A 87 10.62 17.02 13.11
CA ILE A 87 11.01 17.96 12.04
C ILE A 87 12.50 18.33 12.12
N LEU A 88 13.03 18.52 13.33
CA LEU A 88 14.44 18.89 13.52
C LEU A 88 15.42 17.74 13.27
N GLN A 89 14.94 16.51 13.23
CA GLN A 89 15.72 15.30 12.99
C GLN A 89 15.60 14.78 11.55
N CYS A 90 14.74 15.41 10.74
CA CYS A 90 14.52 15.02 9.35
C CYS A 90 15.49 15.79 8.45
N ALA A 91 16.50 15.10 7.93
CA ALA A 91 17.37 15.68 6.91
C ALA A 91 16.67 15.76 5.55
N ASP A 92 17.12 16.65 4.66
CA ASP A 92 16.55 16.83 3.31
C ASP A 92 16.50 15.51 2.53
N LYS A 93 17.56 14.69 2.61
CA LYS A 93 17.59 13.37 1.98
C LYS A 93 16.49 12.42 2.48
N ASP A 94 16.11 12.52 3.76
CA ASP A 94 15.08 11.66 4.37
C ASP A 94 13.68 12.14 3.95
N TRP A 95 13.53 13.46 3.80
CA TRP A 95 12.33 14.07 3.22
C TRP A 95 12.15 13.63 1.78
N ASP A 96 13.17 13.82 0.93
CA ASP A 96 13.11 13.47 -0.48
C ASP A 96 12.85 11.98 -0.70
N PHE A 97 13.56 11.11 0.03
CA PHE A 97 13.35 9.66 -0.04
C PHE A 97 11.94 9.27 0.37
N SER A 98 11.42 9.84 1.48
CA SER A 98 10.08 9.54 1.97
C SER A 98 9.01 9.95 0.98
N PHE A 99 9.09 11.14 0.40
CA PHE A 99 8.14 11.60 -0.62
C PHE A 99 8.28 10.84 -1.94
N ASN A 100 9.51 10.54 -2.36
CA ASN A 100 9.73 9.77 -3.57
C ASN A 100 9.14 8.35 -3.45
N LEU A 101 9.40 7.66 -2.32
CA LEU A 101 8.92 6.29 -2.16
C LEU A 101 7.45 6.23 -1.76
N ASN A 102 6.97 7.07 -0.82
CA ASN A 102 5.61 6.95 -0.31
C ASN A 102 4.55 7.62 -1.19
N VAL A 103 4.92 8.63 -1.99
CA VAL A 103 3.97 9.43 -2.77
C VAL A 103 4.21 9.32 -4.26
N ARG A 104 5.43 9.67 -4.70
CA ARG A 104 5.77 9.70 -6.12
C ARG A 104 5.67 8.32 -6.77
N SER A 105 6.04 7.25 -6.05
CA SER A 105 5.89 5.89 -6.57
C SER A 105 4.43 5.55 -6.90
N HIS A 106 3.47 5.92 -6.04
CA HIS A 106 2.04 5.73 -6.30
C HIS A 106 1.60 6.51 -7.53
N TYR A 107 2.01 7.78 -7.64
CA TYR A 107 1.73 8.60 -8.82
C TYR A 107 2.27 7.95 -10.10
N VAL A 108 3.52 7.50 -10.11
CA VAL A 108 4.15 6.90 -11.31
C VAL A 108 3.45 5.61 -11.72
N VAL A 109 3.15 4.72 -10.77
CA VAL A 109 2.42 3.48 -11.03
C VAL A 109 1.04 3.79 -11.61
N ILE A 110 0.25 4.64 -10.94
CA ILE A 110 -1.10 4.96 -11.39
C ILE A 110 -1.07 5.61 -12.78
N ARG A 111 -0.21 6.61 -13.00
CA ARG A 111 -0.08 7.29 -14.29
C ARG A 111 0.27 6.33 -15.43
N SER A 112 1.06 5.31 -15.16
CA SER A 112 1.49 4.33 -16.18
C SER A 112 0.38 3.37 -16.59
N PHE A 113 -0.54 3.05 -15.69
CA PHE A 113 -1.63 2.10 -15.95
C PHE A 113 -2.97 2.77 -16.30
N LEU A 114 -3.22 3.96 -15.78
CA LEU A 114 -4.52 4.63 -15.85
C LEU A 114 -5.07 4.76 -17.27
N PRO A 115 -4.30 5.15 -18.31
CA PRO A 115 -4.84 5.24 -19.66
C PRO A 115 -5.47 3.94 -20.15
N LYS A 116 -4.77 2.81 -19.94
CA LYS A 116 -5.27 1.49 -20.34
C LYS A 116 -6.45 1.02 -19.50
N MET A 117 -6.47 1.37 -18.20
CA MET A 117 -7.63 1.09 -17.33
C MET A 117 -8.87 1.85 -17.81
N LEU A 118 -8.71 3.11 -18.22
CA LEU A 118 -9.81 3.92 -18.77
C LEU A 118 -10.33 3.33 -20.08
N GLU A 119 -9.45 2.93 -21.00
CA GLU A 119 -9.81 2.25 -22.25
C GLU A 119 -10.55 0.93 -21.99
N ALA A 120 -10.22 0.22 -20.91
CA ALA A 120 -10.86 -1.03 -20.50
C ALA A 120 -12.16 -0.84 -19.69
N GLY A 121 -12.61 0.39 -19.47
CA GLY A 121 -13.88 0.69 -18.78
C GLY A 121 -13.74 0.92 -17.27
N GLY A 122 -12.53 1.09 -16.75
CA GLY A 122 -12.31 1.47 -15.36
C GLY A 122 -11.62 0.41 -14.51
N GLY A 123 -11.74 0.54 -13.18
CA GLY A 123 -11.10 -0.37 -12.22
C GLY A 123 -11.01 0.20 -10.82
N SER A 124 -10.33 -0.52 -9.92
CA SER A 124 -10.13 -0.14 -8.53
C SER A 124 -8.66 0.14 -8.23
N ILE A 125 -8.38 1.30 -7.66
CA ILE A 125 -7.05 1.70 -7.19
C ILE A 125 -7.09 1.77 -5.66
N ILE A 126 -6.17 1.06 -5.01
CA ILE A 126 -6.05 1.01 -3.56
C ILE A 126 -4.66 1.49 -3.18
N ASN A 127 -4.57 2.60 -2.48
CA ASN A 127 -3.32 3.18 -2.03
C ASN A 127 -3.12 2.95 -0.54
N VAL A 128 -2.03 2.28 -0.14
CA VAL A 128 -1.72 2.09 1.28
C VAL A 128 -1.19 3.40 1.86
N ALA A 129 -2.06 4.11 2.57
CA ALA A 129 -1.75 5.28 3.37
C ALA A 129 -1.37 4.88 4.82
N SER A 130 -1.93 5.54 5.81
CA SER A 130 -1.77 5.25 7.24
C SER A 130 -2.77 6.07 8.03
N VAL A 131 -3.06 5.68 9.28
CA VAL A 131 -3.70 6.59 10.25
C VAL A 131 -2.78 7.75 10.62
N ALA A 132 -1.45 7.58 10.53
CA ALA A 132 -0.49 8.66 10.72
C ALA A 132 -0.58 9.65 9.54
N GLY A 133 -0.83 10.91 9.85
CA GLY A 133 -0.95 11.98 8.86
C GLY A 133 -2.25 12.74 9.01
N SER A 134 -3.13 12.66 8.01
CA SER A 134 -4.38 13.44 8.01
C SER A 134 -5.47 12.90 8.95
N ILE A 135 -5.33 11.67 9.44
CA ILE A 135 -6.29 11.07 10.39
C ILE A 135 -5.86 11.40 11.83
N LYS A 136 -4.59 11.09 12.17
CA LYS A 136 -4.04 11.32 13.51
C LYS A 136 -2.57 11.73 13.43
N GLY A 137 -2.16 12.71 14.27
CA GLY A 137 -0.74 12.98 14.51
C GLY A 137 -0.12 11.86 15.36
N ILE A 138 1.00 11.32 14.94
CA ILE A 138 1.77 10.33 15.71
C ILE A 138 3.17 10.88 15.96
N ALA A 139 3.60 10.89 17.22
CA ALA A 139 4.91 11.38 17.62
C ALA A 139 6.04 10.68 16.85
N ASN A 140 7.08 11.43 16.53
CA ASN A 140 8.25 10.95 15.78
C ASN A 140 7.90 10.34 14.39
N ARG A 141 6.91 10.92 13.70
CA ARG A 141 6.47 10.52 12.35
C ARG A 141 6.31 11.74 11.43
N PHE A 142 7.16 12.76 11.59
CA PHE A 142 7.02 14.03 10.88
C PHE A 142 6.87 13.82 9.37
N VAL A 143 7.93 13.43 8.66
CA VAL A 143 7.88 13.30 7.19
C VAL A 143 7.03 12.10 6.74
N TYR A 144 7.01 11.02 7.53
CA TYR A 144 6.14 9.89 7.25
C TYR A 144 4.67 10.30 7.26
N GLY A 145 4.22 10.99 8.31
CA GLY A 145 2.86 11.51 8.42
C GLY A 145 2.50 12.46 7.28
N ALA A 146 3.39 13.40 6.96
CA ALA A 146 3.21 14.31 5.83
C ALA A 146 3.04 13.57 4.51
N SER A 147 3.90 12.59 4.23
CA SER A 147 3.82 11.78 3.01
C SER A 147 2.54 10.94 2.93
N LYS A 148 2.09 10.34 4.06
CA LYS A 148 0.85 9.54 4.08
C LYS A 148 -0.42 10.39 4.00
N ALA A 149 -0.40 11.62 4.50
CA ALA A 149 -1.46 12.60 4.24
C ALA A 149 -1.54 12.95 2.74
N ALA A 150 -0.39 13.12 2.08
CA ALA A 150 -0.34 13.36 0.63
C ALA A 150 -0.93 12.19 -0.18
N VAL A 151 -0.74 10.93 0.24
CA VAL A 151 -1.37 9.76 -0.39
C VAL A 151 -2.90 9.83 -0.32
N ILE A 152 -3.47 10.28 0.81
CA ILE A 152 -4.93 10.47 0.95
C ILE A 152 -5.42 11.57 0.01
N GLY A 153 -4.68 12.69 -0.08
CA GLY A 153 -4.99 13.77 -1.02
C GLY A 153 -4.98 13.30 -2.48
N LEU A 154 -3.90 12.61 -2.89
CA LEU A 154 -3.76 12.01 -4.22
C LEU A 154 -4.92 11.04 -4.53
N THR A 155 -5.31 10.21 -3.57
CA THR A 155 -6.42 9.27 -3.70
C THR A 155 -7.75 9.99 -4.01
N LYS A 156 -8.06 11.04 -3.26
CA LYS A 156 -9.30 11.83 -3.45
C LYS A 156 -9.31 12.54 -4.81
N SER A 157 -8.18 13.10 -5.22
CA SER A 157 -8.07 13.78 -6.52
C SER A 157 -8.30 12.82 -7.68
N ILE A 158 -7.66 11.65 -7.67
CA ILE A 158 -7.88 10.63 -8.71
C ILE A 158 -9.34 10.15 -8.70
N ALA A 159 -9.92 9.93 -7.51
CA ALA A 159 -11.29 9.49 -7.40
C ALA A 159 -12.26 10.47 -8.07
N ILE A 160 -12.18 11.76 -7.75
CA ILE A 160 -13.11 12.75 -8.31
C ILE A 160 -12.91 12.99 -9.81
N ASP A 161 -11.64 12.94 -10.28
CA ASP A 161 -11.32 13.20 -11.68
C ASP A 161 -11.83 12.08 -12.60
N TYR A 162 -11.82 10.83 -12.13
CA TYR A 162 -12.06 9.64 -13.00
C TYR A 162 -13.26 8.78 -12.60
N VAL A 163 -14.07 9.18 -11.59
CA VAL A 163 -15.25 8.41 -11.16
C VAL A 163 -16.25 8.18 -12.30
N LYS A 164 -16.45 9.17 -13.18
CA LYS A 164 -17.37 9.06 -14.31
C LYS A 164 -16.87 8.10 -15.40
N GLN A 165 -15.57 7.80 -15.42
CA GLN A 165 -14.96 6.83 -16.33
C GLN A 165 -14.78 5.45 -15.67
N GLY A 166 -15.45 5.19 -14.53
CA GLY A 166 -15.44 3.87 -13.90
C GLY A 166 -14.23 3.59 -12.99
N ILE A 167 -13.40 4.59 -12.67
CA ILE A 167 -12.29 4.42 -11.73
C ILE A 167 -12.78 4.69 -10.30
N ARG A 168 -12.56 3.72 -9.42
CA ARG A 168 -12.63 3.91 -7.97
C ARG A 168 -11.21 4.02 -7.42
N CYS A 169 -10.97 4.93 -6.49
CA CYS A 169 -9.68 5.10 -5.84
C CYS A 169 -9.89 5.31 -4.34
N ASN A 170 -9.35 4.42 -3.51
CA ASN A 170 -9.49 4.46 -2.05
C ASN A 170 -8.13 4.34 -1.36
N ALA A 171 -7.98 4.97 -0.20
CA ALA A 171 -6.80 4.87 0.65
C ALA A 171 -7.07 3.89 1.79
N LEU A 172 -6.25 2.84 1.90
CA LEU A 172 -6.23 1.96 3.07
C LEU A 172 -5.35 2.62 4.14
N CYS A 173 -5.90 2.84 5.33
CA CYS A 173 -5.25 3.56 6.43
C CYS A 173 -5.05 2.64 7.65
N PRO A 174 -3.97 1.83 7.67
CA PRO A 174 -3.70 0.93 8.77
C PRO A 174 -3.25 1.67 10.05
N GLY A 175 -3.56 1.07 11.21
CA GLY A 175 -2.82 1.26 12.45
C GLY A 175 -1.48 0.54 12.41
N THR A 176 -1.06 -0.06 13.55
CA THR A 176 0.19 -0.81 13.60
C THR A 176 -0.04 -2.27 13.20
N VAL A 177 0.65 -2.70 12.16
CA VAL A 177 0.55 -4.05 11.57
C VAL A 177 1.83 -4.83 11.87
N ASP A 178 1.71 -6.06 12.35
CA ASP A 178 2.84 -6.98 12.61
C ASP A 178 3.40 -7.49 11.28
N THR A 179 4.48 -6.86 10.85
CA THR A 179 5.14 -7.13 9.57
C THR A 179 6.64 -7.26 9.80
N PRO A 180 7.40 -7.91 8.89
CA PRO A 180 8.86 -7.94 8.97
C PRO A 180 9.47 -6.53 9.12
N SER A 181 8.98 -5.55 8.37
CA SER A 181 9.44 -4.15 8.48
C SER A 181 9.17 -3.53 9.86
N LEU A 182 8.10 -3.90 10.57
CA LEU A 182 7.90 -3.49 11.94
C LEU A 182 8.88 -4.19 12.88
N GLY A 183 9.13 -5.49 12.67
CA GLY A 183 10.11 -6.26 13.41
C GLY A 183 11.50 -5.63 13.33
N ASP A 184 11.96 -5.29 12.12
CA ASP A 184 13.25 -4.62 11.92
C ASP A 184 13.34 -3.29 12.68
N ARG A 185 12.25 -2.50 12.67
CA ARG A 185 12.18 -1.23 13.42
C ARG A 185 12.17 -1.43 14.93
N ILE A 186 11.48 -2.45 15.44
CA ILE A 186 11.47 -2.79 16.85
C ILE A 186 12.87 -3.22 17.31
N ASN A 187 13.53 -4.06 16.51
CA ASN A 187 14.87 -4.56 16.81
C ASN A 187 15.96 -3.46 16.77
N ALA A 188 15.68 -2.32 16.17
CA ALA A 188 16.58 -1.16 16.15
C ALA A 188 16.52 -0.30 17.43
N PHE A 189 15.58 -0.56 18.36
CA PHE A 189 15.56 0.11 19.66
C PHE A 189 16.52 -0.55 20.64
N GLU A 190 16.98 0.20 21.66
CA GLU A 190 17.84 -0.32 22.73
C GLU A 190 17.15 -1.45 23.52
N ASP A 191 15.85 -1.33 23.77
CA ASP A 191 15.01 -2.37 24.38
C ASP A 191 13.89 -2.79 23.41
N PRO A 192 14.10 -3.80 22.55
CA PRO A 192 13.11 -4.30 21.62
C PRO A 192 11.85 -4.85 22.31
N VAL A 193 11.97 -5.40 23.52
CA VAL A 193 10.85 -5.98 24.27
C VAL A 193 9.90 -4.86 24.70
N GLN A 194 10.45 -3.79 25.29
CA GLN A 194 9.65 -2.64 25.68
C GLN A 194 9.09 -1.92 24.46
N ALA A 195 9.89 -1.74 23.42
CA ALA A 195 9.41 -1.14 22.16
C ALA A 195 8.21 -1.90 21.58
N ARG A 196 8.23 -3.24 21.58
CA ARG A 196 7.09 -4.05 21.12
C ARG A 196 5.84 -3.81 21.97
N LYS A 197 5.98 -3.73 23.30
CA LYS A 197 4.87 -3.41 24.20
C LYS A 197 4.28 -2.02 23.89
N ASP A 198 5.14 -1.04 23.66
CA ASP A 198 4.73 0.33 23.35
C ASP A 198 4.00 0.40 21.99
N PHE A 199 4.43 -0.39 21.00
CA PHE A 199 3.71 -0.50 19.72
C PHE A 199 2.34 -1.15 19.89
N ILE A 200 2.22 -2.18 20.72
CA ILE A 200 0.93 -2.84 21.04
C ILE A 200 0.00 -1.87 21.78
N ALA A 201 0.51 -1.17 22.77
CA ALA A 201 -0.27 -0.26 23.61
C ALA A 201 -0.91 0.92 22.85
N ARG A 202 -0.45 1.20 21.63
CA ARG A 202 -1.08 2.23 20.77
C ARG A 202 -2.48 1.86 20.31
N GLN A 203 -2.77 0.57 20.23
CA GLN A 203 -4.07 0.04 19.81
C GLN A 203 -4.90 -0.34 21.03
N PRO A 204 -6.08 0.30 21.26
CA PRO A 204 -7.01 -0.09 22.32
C PRO A 204 -7.43 -1.57 22.29
N MET A 205 -7.40 -2.21 21.12
CA MET A 205 -7.62 -3.66 21.00
C MET A 205 -6.54 -4.52 21.66
N GLY A 206 -5.42 -3.93 22.16
CA GLY A 206 -4.37 -4.64 22.89
C GLY A 206 -3.50 -5.58 22.07
N ARG A 207 -3.49 -5.46 20.75
CA ARG A 207 -2.68 -6.26 19.83
C ARG A 207 -2.30 -5.49 18.57
N LEU A 208 -1.28 -5.98 17.87
CA LEU A 208 -1.00 -5.56 16.50
C LEU A 208 -1.98 -6.23 15.53
N ALA A 209 -2.30 -5.56 14.42
CA ALA A 209 -3.02 -6.19 13.34
C ALA A 209 -2.12 -7.22 12.62
N LYS A 210 -2.72 -8.26 12.05
CA LYS A 210 -2.06 -9.15 11.12
C LYS A 210 -2.16 -8.59 9.70
N ALA A 211 -1.18 -8.86 8.84
CA ALA A 211 -1.22 -8.42 7.45
C ALA A 211 -2.43 -8.96 6.68
N GLU A 212 -2.89 -10.16 7.04
CA GLU A 212 -4.05 -10.82 6.48
C GLU A 212 -5.36 -10.06 6.76
N GLU A 213 -5.47 -9.40 7.93
CA GLU A 213 -6.66 -8.59 8.26
C GLU A 213 -6.78 -7.37 7.32
N LEU A 214 -5.65 -6.81 6.87
CA LEU A 214 -5.62 -5.73 5.88
C LEU A 214 -5.89 -6.26 4.47
N ALA A 215 -5.45 -7.48 4.17
CA ALA A 215 -5.67 -8.12 2.89
C ALA A 215 -7.17 -8.39 2.64
N GLU A 216 -7.94 -8.80 3.63
CA GLU A 216 -9.40 -9.03 3.48
C GLU A 216 -10.15 -7.74 3.09
N ILE A 217 -9.81 -6.61 3.72
CA ILE A 217 -10.39 -5.31 3.32
C ILE A 217 -9.91 -4.90 1.92
N SER A 218 -8.68 -5.23 1.56
CA SER A 218 -8.17 -4.96 0.21
C SER A 218 -8.93 -5.78 -0.84
N VAL A 219 -9.32 -7.03 -0.52
CA VAL A 219 -10.21 -7.85 -1.36
C VAL A 219 -11.56 -7.15 -1.55
N PHE A 220 -12.19 -6.68 -0.47
CA PHE A 220 -13.45 -5.93 -0.54
C PHE A 220 -13.31 -4.69 -1.43
N LEU A 221 -12.26 -3.88 -1.24
CA LEU A 221 -12.04 -2.67 -2.04
C LEU A 221 -11.73 -2.97 -3.52
N ALA A 222 -11.15 -4.12 -3.81
CA ALA A 222 -10.85 -4.59 -5.17
C ALA A 222 -12.08 -5.19 -5.88
N SER A 223 -13.06 -5.66 -5.11
CA SER A 223 -14.22 -6.39 -5.61
C SER A 223 -15.36 -5.47 -6.08
N ASP A 224 -16.37 -6.09 -6.68
CA ASP A 224 -17.59 -5.41 -7.10
C ASP A 224 -18.56 -5.15 -5.93
N GLU A 225 -18.27 -5.68 -4.74
CA GLU A 225 -19.02 -5.41 -3.50
C GLU A 225 -18.82 -3.96 -3.01
N SER A 226 -17.75 -3.30 -3.44
CA SER A 226 -17.44 -1.91 -3.07
C SER A 226 -17.67 -0.89 -4.18
N VAL A 227 -18.55 -1.18 -5.17
CA VAL A 227 -18.76 -0.32 -6.36
C VAL A 227 -19.24 1.09 -6.03
N PHE A 228 -19.89 1.30 -4.91
CA PHE A 228 -20.35 2.65 -4.48
C PHE A 228 -19.34 3.36 -3.57
N MET A 229 -18.10 2.85 -3.48
CA MET A 229 -17.08 3.37 -2.57
C MET A 229 -15.88 3.91 -3.33
N THR A 230 -15.68 5.23 -3.31
CA THR A 230 -14.53 5.90 -3.91
C THR A 230 -14.14 7.15 -3.11
N GLY A 231 -12.87 7.56 -3.18
CA GLY A 231 -12.33 8.73 -2.48
C GLY A 231 -12.20 8.59 -0.97
N GLN A 232 -12.36 7.38 -0.42
CA GLN A 232 -12.42 7.15 1.02
C GLN A 232 -11.04 6.88 1.62
N ALA A 233 -10.85 7.34 2.87
CA ALA A 233 -9.78 6.89 3.77
C ALA A 233 -10.37 5.79 4.66
N VAL A 234 -10.06 4.54 4.34
CA VAL A 234 -10.59 3.35 5.03
C VAL A 234 -9.67 3.00 6.20
N ILE A 235 -10.12 3.28 7.40
CA ILE A 235 -9.36 3.11 8.63
C ILE A 235 -9.49 1.69 9.16
N ILE A 236 -8.34 1.04 9.46
CA ILE A 236 -8.26 -0.27 10.11
C ILE A 236 -7.12 -0.22 11.10
N ASP A 237 -7.39 0.12 12.35
CA ASP A 237 -6.37 0.59 13.26
C ASP A 237 -6.44 0.04 14.68
N GLY A 238 -7.38 -0.86 14.98
CA GLY A 238 -7.54 -1.40 16.33
C GLY A 238 -7.91 -0.36 17.38
N GLY A 239 -8.53 0.76 16.94
CA GLY A 239 -9.01 1.83 17.81
C GLY A 239 -7.99 2.95 18.07
N ILE A 240 -6.85 3.00 17.37
CA ILE A 240 -5.85 4.08 17.56
C ILE A 240 -6.45 5.49 17.43
N THR A 241 -7.46 5.66 16.58
CA THR A 241 -7.99 6.97 16.21
C THR A 241 -9.25 7.39 16.98
N ILE A 242 -9.75 6.56 17.87
CA ILE A 242 -10.88 6.85 18.75
C ILE A 242 -10.43 7.21 20.16
#